data_102830ea26387a61ecfd504f57b98175
#
_entry.id   102830ea26387a61ecfd504f57b98175
#
_cell.length_a   1.000
_cell.length_b   1.000
_cell.length_c   1.000
_cell.angle_alpha   90.00
_cell.angle_beta   90.00
_cell.angle_gamma   90.00
#
_symmetry.space_group_name_H-M   'P 1'
#
loop_
_entity.id
_entity.type
_entity.pdbx_description
1 polymer ?
#
loop_
_entity_poly.entity_id
_entity_poly.type
_entity_poly.pdbx_seq_one_letter_code
_entity_poly.pdbx_strand_id
1 'polypeptide(L)' 'LPLAETANPLVHVGTPTPLDRRVEDAERQIITEALNIHQGRINEVAEYLQIPRKKLYLRMKKYGLSKEHYKN' A
#
# COMPACT_ATOMS: atom_id res chain seq x y z
N LEU A 1 8.85 11.33 -29.35
CA LEU A 1 7.81 10.68 -28.73
C LEU A 1 8.08 10.21 -27.36
N PRO A 2 8.89 9.17 -27.18
CA PRO A 2 9.16 8.74 -25.82
C PRO A 2 9.73 9.85 -24.98
N LEU A 3 10.30 10.82 -25.63
CA LEU A 3 10.89 11.92 -24.91
C LEU A 3 9.86 12.73 -24.18
N ALA A 4 8.74 12.95 -24.83
CA ALA A 4 7.69 13.72 -24.21
C ALA A 4 7.22 13.04 -22.93
N GLU A 5 7.17 11.74 -22.97
CA GLU A 5 6.71 11.00 -21.81
C GLU A 5 7.72 11.06 -20.69
N THR A 6 8.98 10.97 -21.03
CA THR A 6 10.00 11.02 -20.01
C THR A 6 10.13 12.39 -19.41
N ALA A 7 9.76 13.42 -20.13
CA ALA A 7 9.87 14.77 -19.63
C ALA A 7 8.75 15.09 -18.65
N ASN A 8 7.71 14.29 -18.65
CA ASN A 8 6.53 14.59 -17.84
C ASN A 8 6.55 14.11 -16.40
N PRO A 9 7.48 13.28 -15.97
CA PRO A 9 7.42 12.84 -14.56
C PRO A 9 7.38 14.00 -13.58
N LEU A 10 8.03 15.09 -13.93
CA LEU A 10 8.06 16.23 -13.04
C LEU A 10 6.71 16.89 -12.91
N VAL A 11 5.91 16.81 -13.96
CA VAL A 11 4.59 17.41 -13.95
C VAL A 11 3.68 16.68 -12.99
N HIS A 12 3.93 15.39 -12.79
CA HIS A 12 3.07 14.58 -11.96
C HIS A 12 3.56 14.41 -10.54
N VAL A 13 4.64 15.07 -10.18
CA VAL A 13 5.15 15.00 -8.81
C VAL A 13 4.09 15.59 -7.88
N GLY A 14 3.69 14.79 -6.89
CA GLY A 14 2.69 15.22 -5.95
C GLY A 14 1.26 15.15 -6.44
N THR A 15 1.05 14.76 -7.69
CA THR A 15 -0.29 14.68 -8.26
C THR A 15 -0.56 13.24 -8.69
N PRO A 16 -1.38 12.49 -7.96
CA PRO A 16 -1.65 11.10 -8.31
C PRO A 16 -2.33 10.99 -9.66
N THR A 17 -1.84 10.08 -10.49
CA THR A 17 -2.49 9.77 -11.76
C THR A 17 -3.56 8.70 -11.52
N PRO A 18 -4.43 8.46 -12.50
CA PRO A 18 -5.39 7.36 -12.37
C PRO A 18 -4.70 6.02 -12.13
N LEU A 19 -3.53 5.80 -12.73
CA LEU A 19 -2.79 4.58 -12.49
C LEU A 19 -2.32 4.50 -11.03
N ASP A 20 -1.79 5.61 -10.52
CA ASP A 20 -1.33 5.65 -9.14
C ASP A 20 -2.46 5.33 -8.17
N ARG A 21 -3.64 5.88 -8.44
CA ARG A 21 -4.79 5.63 -7.56
C ARG A 21 -5.19 4.17 -7.60
N ARG A 22 -5.18 3.56 -8.76
CA ARG A 22 -5.54 2.15 -8.87
C ARG A 22 -4.54 1.25 -8.16
N VAL A 23 -3.27 1.59 -8.28
CA VAL A 23 -2.23 0.83 -7.60
C VAL A 23 -2.41 0.95 -6.09
N GLU A 24 -2.67 2.16 -5.60
CA GLU A 24 -2.88 2.36 -4.17
C GLU A 24 -4.12 1.65 -3.67
N ASP A 25 -5.20 1.70 -4.45
CA ASP A 25 -6.42 0.99 -4.05
C ASP A 25 -6.18 -0.50 -3.95
N ALA A 26 -5.46 -1.05 -4.92
CA ALA A 26 -5.12 -2.47 -4.91
C ALA A 26 -4.24 -2.81 -3.71
N GLU A 27 -3.25 -1.98 -3.44
CA GLU A 27 -2.35 -2.22 -2.32
C GLU A 27 -3.11 -2.17 -1.00
N ARG A 28 -3.96 -1.18 -0.83
CA ARG A 28 -4.78 -1.08 0.38
C ARG A 28 -5.66 -2.30 0.55
N GLN A 29 -6.29 -2.74 -0.52
CA GLN A 29 -7.15 -3.91 -0.47
C GLN A 29 -6.37 -5.16 -0.09
N ILE A 30 -5.21 -5.36 -0.68
CA ILE A 30 -4.37 -6.51 -0.38
C ILE A 30 -3.98 -6.53 1.09
N ILE A 31 -3.56 -5.38 1.61
CA ILE A 31 -3.15 -5.29 3.02
C ILE A 31 -4.34 -5.50 3.93
N THR A 32 -5.49 -4.91 3.58
CA THR A 32 -6.71 -5.07 4.39
C THR A 32 -7.11 -6.54 4.46
N GLU A 33 -7.08 -7.24 3.35
CA GLU A 33 -7.42 -8.65 3.33
C GLU A 33 -6.46 -9.47 4.15
N ALA A 34 -5.16 -9.18 4.04
CA ALA A 34 -4.18 -9.90 4.83
C ALA A 34 -4.36 -9.66 6.33
N LEU A 35 -4.68 -8.42 6.71
CA LEU A 35 -4.96 -8.11 8.11
C LEU A 35 -6.19 -8.86 8.61
N ASN A 36 -7.22 -8.98 7.77
CA ASN A 36 -8.41 -9.75 8.14
C ASN A 36 -8.08 -11.22 8.33
N ILE A 37 -7.37 -11.79 7.38
CA ILE A 37 -7.04 -13.21 7.41
C ILE A 37 -6.22 -13.54 8.67
N HIS A 38 -5.28 -12.68 9.01
CA HIS A 38 -4.36 -12.92 10.12
C HIS A 38 -4.74 -12.17 11.38
N GLN A 39 -5.94 -11.59 11.41
CA GLN A 39 -6.49 -10.97 12.62
C GLN A 39 -5.56 -9.89 13.20
N GLY A 40 -4.95 -9.12 12.33
CA GLY A 40 -4.11 -8.01 12.73
C GLY A 40 -2.74 -8.40 13.26
N ARG A 41 -2.34 -9.64 13.10
CA ARG A 41 -1.02 -10.10 13.56
C ARG A 41 0.04 -9.65 12.59
N ILE A 42 0.73 -8.58 12.94
CA ILE A 42 1.66 -7.91 12.02
C ILE A 42 2.75 -8.85 11.51
N ASN A 43 3.33 -9.68 12.39
CA ASN A 43 4.37 -10.59 11.95
C ASN A 43 3.87 -11.55 10.88
N GLU A 44 2.65 -12.06 11.05
CA GLU A 44 2.07 -13.00 10.10
C GLU A 44 1.74 -12.31 8.79
N VAL A 45 1.21 -11.09 8.87
CA VAL A 45 0.86 -10.33 7.67
C VAL A 45 2.12 -10.02 6.87
N ALA A 46 3.17 -9.57 7.54
CA ALA A 46 4.41 -9.24 6.86
C ALA A 46 5.00 -10.47 6.17
N GLU A 47 4.95 -11.61 6.84
CA GLU A 47 5.45 -12.85 6.27
C GLU A 47 4.58 -13.30 5.09
N TYR A 48 3.27 -13.22 5.25
CA TYR A 48 2.35 -13.59 4.19
C TYR A 48 2.56 -12.74 2.94
N LEU A 49 2.76 -11.43 3.11
CA LEU A 49 2.98 -10.52 2.00
C LEU A 49 4.44 -10.46 1.56
N GLN A 50 5.33 -11.10 2.33
CA GLN A 50 6.76 -11.16 2.04
C GLN A 50 7.38 -9.77 1.97
N ILE A 51 7.04 -8.94 2.95
CA ILE A 51 7.61 -7.61 3.06
C ILE A 51 8.12 -7.41 4.49
N PRO A 52 9.09 -6.49 4.67
CA PRO A 52 9.55 -6.17 6.02
C PRO A 52 8.43 -5.54 6.85
N ARG A 53 8.45 -5.79 8.14
CA ARG A 53 7.44 -5.21 9.03
C ARG A 53 7.43 -3.68 8.95
N LYS A 54 8.62 -3.10 8.82
CA LYS A 54 8.70 -1.64 8.72
C LYS A 54 7.93 -1.12 7.52
N LYS A 55 8.07 -1.79 6.38
CA LYS A 55 7.34 -1.39 5.18
C LYS A 55 5.85 -1.56 5.39
N LEU A 56 5.45 -2.64 6.04
CA LEU A 56 4.04 -2.87 6.33
C LEU A 56 3.46 -1.75 7.20
N TYR A 57 4.17 -1.37 8.28
CA TYR A 57 3.70 -0.28 9.13
C TYR A 57 3.59 1.02 8.37
N LEU A 58 4.54 1.31 7.50
CA LEU A 58 4.49 2.54 6.70
C LEU A 58 3.27 2.56 5.77
N ARG A 59 2.97 1.42 5.16
CA ARG A 59 1.81 1.33 4.29
C ARG A 59 0.51 1.43 5.08
N MET A 60 0.45 0.80 6.23
CA MET A 60 -0.73 0.89 7.08
C MET A 60 -0.97 2.33 7.49
N LYS A 61 0.09 3.05 7.85
CA LYS A 61 -0.05 4.45 8.22
C LYS A 61 -0.53 5.27 7.03
N LYS A 62 0.01 4.98 5.85
CA LYS A 62 -0.38 5.69 4.64
C LYS A 62 -1.86 5.56 4.35
N TYR A 63 -2.42 4.37 4.59
CA TYR A 63 -3.82 4.09 4.27
C TYR A 63 -4.74 4.21 5.46
N GLY A 64 -4.23 4.63 6.60
CA GLY A 64 -5.06 4.79 7.79
C GLY A 64 -5.57 3.48 8.37
N LEU A 65 -4.80 2.42 8.20
CA LEU A 65 -5.19 1.11 8.72
C LEU A 65 -4.59 0.89 10.10
N SER A 66 -5.36 0.26 10.98
CA SER A 66 -4.92 -0.04 12.33
C SER A 66 -5.10 -1.52 12.60
N LYS A 67 -4.06 -2.14 13.15
CA LYS A 67 -4.15 -3.57 13.48
C LYS A 67 -5.24 -3.87 14.50
N GLU A 68 -5.55 -2.89 15.34
CA GLU A 68 -6.57 -3.05 16.36
C GLU A 68 -7.95 -3.34 15.76
N HIS A 69 -8.20 -2.85 14.56
CA HIS A 69 -9.50 -3.07 13.91
C HIS A 69 -9.69 -4.51 13.46
N TYR A 70 -8.62 -5.29 13.41
CA TYR A 70 -8.68 -6.65 12.88
C TYR A 70 -8.48 -7.71 13.95
N LYS A 71 -8.24 -7.29 15.16
CA LYS A 71 -8.11 -8.24 16.28
C LYS A 71 -9.48 -8.75 16.70
N ASN A 72 -9.50 -9.99 17.10
CA ASN A 72 -10.71 -10.59 17.69
C ASN A 72 -10.64 -10.57 19.20
#